data_6288e7b64f601d5ef9f4f77863609528
#
_entry.id   6288e7b64f601d5ef9f4f77863609528
#
_cell.length_a   1.000
_cell.length_b   1.000
_cell.length_c   1.000
_cell.angle_alpha   90.00
_cell.angle_beta   90.00
_cell.angle_gamma   90.00
#
_symmetry.space_group_name_H-M   'P 1'
#
loop_
_entity.id
_entity.type
_entity.pdbx_description
1 polymer ?
#
loop_
_entity_poly.entity_id
_entity_poly.type
_entity_poly.pdbx_seq_one_letter_code
_entity_poly.pdbx_strand_id
1 'polypeptide(L)'
;AVGVAEKSQIIDGSKVSEGDVLLGLASSGIHSNGYSLVRRVFADYTGDEVLPELEGKPLKEVLLEPTRIYVKAVLPLIKEELVNGIAHITGGGFIENVPRMFSDDLAAEIEEDKVPVLPIFKALEKYGELKHDEMFEIFNMGIGLMLAVSPDKVERVKELFDEPVYELGRIVKKADASVVIK
;
A
#
# COMPACT_ATOMS: atom_id res chain seq x y z
N ALA A 1 18.14 6.26 -13.01
CA ALA A 1 17.76 7.68 -13.05
C ALA A 1 18.53 8.45 -11.98
N VAL A 2 18.94 9.68 -12.27
CA VAL A 2 19.63 10.58 -11.33
C VAL A 2 18.82 11.88 -11.25
N GLY A 3 18.63 12.38 -10.04
CA GLY A 3 17.88 13.61 -9.78
C GLY A 3 18.53 14.44 -8.69
N VAL A 4 18.00 15.64 -8.47
CA VAL A 4 18.42 16.57 -7.40
C VAL A 4 17.20 16.96 -6.61
N ALA A 5 17.32 16.98 -5.29
CA ALA A 5 16.30 17.45 -4.38
C ALA A 5 16.92 18.37 -3.32
N GLU A 6 16.13 19.33 -2.82
CA GLU A 6 16.52 20.15 -1.68
C GLU A 6 16.57 19.28 -0.43
N LYS A 7 17.69 19.32 0.30
CA LYS A 7 17.89 18.49 1.50
C LYS A 7 16.80 18.68 2.55
N SER A 8 16.30 19.91 2.71
CA SER A 8 15.23 20.25 3.63
C SER A 8 13.86 19.67 3.28
N GLN A 9 13.67 19.21 2.03
CA GLN A 9 12.43 18.64 1.52
C GLN A 9 12.45 17.11 1.46
N ILE A 10 13.55 16.47 1.88
CA ILE A 10 13.64 15.02 1.92
C ILE A 10 12.76 14.50 3.04
N ILE A 11 11.88 13.55 2.71
CA ILE A 11 11.08 12.81 3.68
C ILE A 11 11.85 11.55 4.02
N ASP A 12 12.48 11.53 5.19
CA ASP A 12 13.34 10.45 5.69
C ASP A 12 12.71 9.68 6.86
N GLY A 13 11.45 10.00 7.19
CA GLY A 13 10.73 9.38 8.30
C GLY A 13 11.03 9.96 9.68
N SER A 14 12.00 10.87 9.81
CA SER A 14 12.37 11.47 11.09
C SER A 14 11.28 12.32 11.74
N LYS A 15 10.27 12.74 10.97
CA LYS A 15 9.11 13.52 11.45
C LYS A 15 7.93 12.63 11.87
N VAL A 16 7.99 11.33 11.59
CA VAL A 16 6.91 10.40 11.96
C VAL A 16 6.91 10.23 13.48
N SER A 17 5.74 10.29 14.07
CA SER A 17 5.56 10.22 15.51
C SER A 17 4.35 9.39 15.92
N GLU A 18 4.33 8.95 17.17
CA GLU A 18 3.16 8.29 17.76
C GLU A 18 1.91 9.17 17.61
N GLY A 19 0.82 8.57 17.14
CA GLY A 19 -0.44 9.25 16.88
C GLY A 19 -0.63 9.70 15.43
N ASP A 20 0.41 9.69 14.58
CA ASP A 20 0.23 9.94 13.15
C ASP A 20 -0.76 8.93 12.55
N VAL A 21 -1.64 9.43 11.69
CA VAL A 21 -2.64 8.63 10.99
C VAL A 21 -2.00 7.99 9.76
N LEU A 22 -2.27 6.71 9.56
CA LEU A 22 -1.86 5.98 8.36
C LEU A 22 -2.93 6.14 7.28
N LEU A 23 -2.58 6.85 6.22
CA LEU A 23 -3.43 7.03 5.05
C LEU A 23 -2.93 6.16 3.89
N GLY A 24 -3.84 5.47 3.22
CA GLY A 24 -3.56 4.63 2.06
C GLY A 24 -4.07 5.23 0.76
N LEU A 25 -3.26 5.18 -0.29
CA LEU A 25 -3.67 5.45 -1.66
C LEU A 25 -3.83 4.15 -2.42
N ALA A 26 -4.96 3.99 -3.10
CA ALA A 26 -5.29 2.77 -3.84
C ALA A 26 -4.20 2.36 -4.83
N SER A 27 -3.97 1.06 -4.94
CA SER A 27 -3.24 0.48 -6.06
C SER A 27 -4.18 0.29 -7.27
N SER A 28 -3.61 0.18 -8.46
CA SER A 28 -4.35 -0.18 -9.68
C SER A 28 -4.55 -1.70 -9.83
N GLY A 29 -3.83 -2.49 -9.05
CA GLY A 29 -3.81 -3.95 -9.14
C GLY A 29 -2.62 -4.52 -8.35
N ILE A 30 -2.08 -5.63 -8.83
CA ILE A 30 -0.90 -6.30 -8.23
C ILE A 30 0.34 -5.39 -8.31
N HIS A 31 0.36 -4.44 -9.21
CA HIS A 31 1.53 -3.67 -9.62
C HIS A 31 2.60 -4.58 -10.24
N SER A 32 3.85 -4.50 -9.79
CA SER A 32 4.97 -5.24 -10.38
C SER A 32 5.63 -6.22 -9.40
N ASN A 33 4.93 -6.62 -8.33
CA ASN A 33 5.48 -7.46 -7.27
C ASN A 33 4.66 -8.74 -7.08
N GLY A 34 5.32 -9.79 -6.58
CA GLY A 34 4.67 -11.08 -6.32
C GLY A 34 4.39 -11.93 -7.57
N TYR A 35 4.85 -11.55 -8.75
CA TYR A 35 4.52 -12.22 -10.01
C TYR A 35 5.09 -13.64 -10.14
N SER A 36 6.12 -14.01 -9.42
CA SER A 36 6.56 -15.41 -9.35
C SER A 36 5.48 -16.30 -8.76
N LEU A 37 4.80 -15.83 -7.71
CA LEU A 37 3.66 -16.52 -7.10
C LEU A 37 2.43 -16.47 -8.00
N VAL A 38 2.09 -15.31 -8.56
CA VAL A 38 0.96 -15.14 -9.49
C VAL A 38 1.06 -16.12 -10.66
N ARG A 39 2.23 -16.25 -11.31
CA ARG A 39 2.46 -17.19 -12.40
C ARG A 39 2.33 -18.64 -11.96
N ARG A 40 2.70 -18.97 -10.74
CA ARG A 40 2.53 -20.32 -10.20
C ARG A 40 1.06 -20.63 -9.93
N VAL A 41 0.32 -19.70 -9.36
CA VAL A 41 -1.12 -19.87 -9.05
C VAL A 41 -1.94 -20.05 -10.33
N PHE A 42 -1.65 -19.27 -11.35
CA PHE A 42 -2.40 -19.28 -12.61
C PHE A 42 -1.66 -19.98 -13.76
N ALA A 43 -0.77 -20.94 -13.45
CA ALA A 43 0.05 -21.63 -14.47
C ALA A 43 -0.77 -22.34 -15.56
N ASP A 44 -1.92 -22.90 -15.18
CA ASP A 44 -2.81 -23.65 -16.08
C ASP A 44 -3.90 -22.80 -16.74
N TYR A 45 -3.88 -21.47 -16.49
CA TYR A 45 -4.85 -20.51 -17.04
C TYR A 45 -4.31 -19.87 -18.31
N THR A 46 -5.18 -19.65 -19.30
CA THR A 46 -4.82 -18.97 -20.56
C THR A 46 -4.82 -17.44 -20.41
N GLY A 47 -5.50 -16.94 -19.37
CA GLY A 47 -5.72 -15.53 -19.12
C GLY A 47 -7.05 -15.00 -19.67
N ASP A 48 -7.75 -15.76 -20.51
CA ASP A 48 -9.06 -15.38 -21.05
C ASP A 48 -10.23 -15.72 -20.10
N GLU A 49 -9.94 -16.48 -19.05
CA GLU A 49 -10.92 -16.87 -18.06
C GLU A 49 -11.42 -15.67 -17.26
N VAL A 50 -12.73 -15.66 -17.03
CA VAL A 50 -13.40 -14.72 -16.15
C VAL A 50 -13.68 -15.43 -14.83
N LEU A 51 -12.84 -15.20 -13.84
CA LEU A 51 -13.03 -15.78 -12.51
C LEU A 51 -14.18 -15.07 -11.78
N PRO A 52 -14.96 -15.76 -10.94
CA PRO A 52 -16.08 -15.18 -10.21
C PRO A 52 -15.72 -13.93 -9.40
N GLU A 53 -14.52 -13.90 -8.84
CA GLU A 53 -14.01 -12.81 -8.02
C GLU A 53 -13.69 -11.54 -8.84
N LEU A 54 -13.43 -11.65 -10.15
CA LEU A 54 -12.91 -10.57 -10.98
C LEU A 54 -13.99 -9.68 -11.62
N GLU A 55 -15.24 -9.76 -11.13
CA GLU A 55 -16.32 -8.85 -11.51
C GLU A 55 -16.56 -8.75 -13.03
N GLY A 56 -16.39 -9.87 -13.74
CA GLY A 56 -16.60 -9.96 -15.18
C GLY A 56 -15.40 -9.61 -16.06
N LYS A 57 -14.26 -9.26 -15.47
CA LYS A 57 -13.02 -8.99 -16.23
C LYS A 57 -12.23 -10.27 -16.50
N PRO A 58 -11.65 -10.42 -17.70
CA PRO A 58 -10.71 -11.51 -17.98
C PRO A 58 -9.46 -11.42 -17.10
N LEU A 59 -8.94 -12.56 -16.69
CA LEU A 59 -7.76 -12.64 -15.82
C LEU A 59 -6.56 -11.87 -16.39
N LYS A 60 -6.29 -11.99 -17.71
CA LYS A 60 -5.20 -11.27 -18.38
C LYS A 60 -5.31 -9.73 -18.24
N GLU A 61 -6.51 -9.19 -18.32
CA GLU A 61 -6.72 -7.74 -18.20
C GLU A 61 -6.33 -7.25 -16.79
N VAL A 62 -6.77 -7.98 -15.76
CA VAL A 62 -6.45 -7.66 -14.38
C VAL A 62 -4.97 -7.85 -14.06
N LEU A 63 -4.35 -8.90 -14.60
CA LEU A 63 -2.93 -9.17 -14.39
C LEU A 63 -2.01 -8.21 -15.13
N LEU A 64 -2.45 -7.61 -16.23
CA LEU A 64 -1.66 -6.68 -17.04
C LEU A 64 -1.90 -5.21 -16.68
N GLU A 65 -2.72 -4.92 -15.67
CA GLU A 65 -2.97 -3.56 -15.21
C GLU A 65 -1.66 -2.88 -14.79
N PRO A 66 -1.28 -1.74 -15.41
CA PRO A 66 -0.02 -1.07 -15.12
C PRO A 66 0.09 -0.59 -13.68
N THR A 67 1.30 -0.55 -13.15
CA THR A 67 1.59 0.05 -11.84
C THR A 67 1.19 1.53 -11.85
N ARG A 68 0.40 1.93 -10.87
CA ARG A 68 0.00 3.32 -10.68
C ARG A 68 1.18 4.22 -10.37
N ILE A 69 1.24 5.39 -10.99
CA ILE A 69 2.28 6.40 -10.77
C ILE A 69 1.77 7.43 -9.75
N TYR A 70 2.38 7.49 -8.58
CA TYR A 70 1.96 8.35 -7.45
C TYR A 70 2.61 9.75 -7.45
N VAL A 71 3.60 10.00 -8.31
CA VAL A 71 4.42 11.22 -8.26
C VAL A 71 3.58 12.50 -8.27
N LYS A 72 2.63 12.60 -9.21
CA LYS A 72 1.78 13.81 -9.33
C LYS A 72 0.86 14.00 -8.12
N ALA A 73 0.42 12.91 -7.51
CA ALA A 73 -0.46 12.94 -6.35
C ALA A 73 0.29 13.37 -5.08
N VAL A 74 1.56 12.96 -4.94
CA VAL A 74 2.35 13.16 -3.71
C VAL A 74 3.08 14.50 -3.69
N LEU A 75 3.52 15.01 -4.84
CA LEU A 75 4.27 16.27 -4.88
C LEU A 75 3.56 17.47 -4.21
N PRO A 76 2.25 17.68 -4.35
CA PRO A 76 1.55 18.74 -3.61
C PRO A 76 1.63 18.57 -2.10
N LEU A 77 1.51 17.31 -1.61
CA LEU A 77 1.59 16.99 -0.17
C LEU A 77 2.95 17.37 0.42
N ILE A 78 4.02 17.09 -0.34
CA ILE A 78 5.40 17.44 0.05
C ILE A 78 5.58 18.96 0.10
N LYS A 79 5.07 19.67 -0.89
CA LYS A 79 5.18 21.14 -0.98
C LYS A 79 4.44 21.85 0.16
N GLU A 80 3.30 21.31 0.58
CA GLU A 80 2.51 21.84 1.71
C GLU A 80 2.95 21.25 3.06
N GLU A 81 4.02 20.44 3.09
CA GLU A 81 4.54 19.78 4.31
C GLU A 81 3.47 18.99 5.09
N LEU A 82 2.59 18.29 4.36
CA LEU A 82 1.45 17.57 4.92
C LEU A 82 1.80 16.16 5.38
N VAL A 83 2.91 15.58 4.90
CA VAL A 83 3.27 14.18 5.17
C VAL A 83 4.59 14.09 5.95
N ASN A 84 4.62 13.21 6.95
CA ASN A 84 5.77 12.94 7.80
C ASN A 84 6.58 11.73 7.30
N GLY A 85 5.92 10.75 6.68
CA GLY A 85 6.52 9.54 6.13
C GLY A 85 5.75 9.02 4.92
N ILE A 86 6.45 8.32 4.05
CA ILE A 86 5.89 7.73 2.82
C ILE A 86 6.48 6.33 2.63
N ALA A 87 5.63 5.33 2.40
CA ALA A 87 6.03 3.98 2.02
C ALA A 87 5.35 3.57 0.72
N HIS A 88 6.13 3.22 -0.31
CA HIS A 88 5.63 2.59 -1.52
C HIS A 88 5.56 1.08 -1.27
N ILE A 89 4.37 0.51 -1.37
CA ILE A 89 4.13 -0.90 -1.09
C ILE A 89 4.54 -1.73 -2.31
N THR A 90 5.65 -2.42 -2.18
CA THR A 90 6.29 -3.24 -3.20
C THR A 90 6.46 -4.69 -2.73
N GLY A 91 7.46 -5.43 -3.22
CA GLY A 91 7.77 -6.78 -2.71
C GLY A 91 8.03 -6.74 -1.20
N GLY A 92 7.50 -7.73 -0.48
CA GLY A 92 7.47 -7.74 0.99
C GLY A 92 6.22 -7.11 1.60
N GLY A 93 5.24 -6.70 0.76
CA GLY A 93 3.92 -6.25 1.20
C GLY A 93 3.95 -5.13 2.24
N PHE A 94 3.01 -5.16 3.16
CA PHE A 94 2.95 -4.17 4.25
C PHE A 94 4.08 -4.40 5.26
N ILE A 95 4.40 -5.64 5.54
CA ILE A 95 5.30 -6.04 6.63
C ILE A 95 6.71 -5.49 6.42
N GLU A 96 7.23 -5.52 5.20
CA GLU A 96 8.60 -5.04 4.92
C GLU A 96 8.65 -3.56 4.50
N ASN A 97 7.58 -3.01 3.90
CA ASN A 97 7.65 -1.67 3.33
C ASN A 97 7.20 -0.59 4.31
N VAL A 98 6.15 -0.82 5.10
CA VAL A 98 5.61 0.19 6.02
C VAL A 98 6.65 0.64 7.07
N PRO A 99 7.44 -0.24 7.68
CA PRO A 99 8.45 0.16 8.67
C PRO A 99 9.57 1.06 8.13
N ARG A 100 9.77 1.11 6.81
CA ARG A 100 10.82 1.97 6.21
C ARG A 100 10.55 3.46 6.35
N MET A 101 9.32 3.86 6.73
CA MET A 101 8.96 5.27 6.82
C MET A 101 9.01 5.83 8.25
N PHE A 102 9.43 5.05 9.27
CA PHE A 102 9.52 5.50 10.65
C PHE A 102 10.70 4.84 11.40
N SER A 103 11.00 5.35 12.59
CA SER A 103 12.09 4.85 13.44
C SER A 103 11.76 3.51 14.12
N ASP A 104 12.79 2.80 14.56
CA ASP A 104 12.66 1.44 15.12
C ASP A 104 11.86 1.33 16.43
N ASP A 105 11.61 2.44 17.12
CA ASP A 105 10.81 2.52 18.35
C ASP A 105 9.30 2.70 18.09
N LEU A 106 8.92 2.84 16.81
CA LEU A 106 7.54 2.98 16.37
C LEU A 106 7.05 1.72 15.65
N ALA A 107 5.74 1.61 15.56
CA ALA A 107 5.04 0.56 14.83
C ALA A 107 3.79 1.12 14.12
N ALA A 108 3.39 0.45 13.06
CA ALA A 108 2.12 0.68 12.37
C ALA A 108 1.05 -0.27 12.90
N GLU A 109 -0.06 0.26 13.38
CA GLU A 109 -1.26 -0.49 13.70
C GLU A 109 -2.29 -0.25 12.60
N ILE A 110 -2.64 -1.31 11.86
CA ILE A 110 -3.50 -1.26 10.67
C ILE A 110 -4.78 -2.05 10.95
N GLU A 111 -5.92 -1.43 10.67
CA GLU A 111 -7.24 -2.04 10.75
C GLU A 111 -7.54 -2.72 9.41
N GLU A 112 -7.57 -4.05 9.41
CA GLU A 112 -7.70 -4.86 8.19
C GLU A 112 -8.99 -4.57 7.42
N ASP A 113 -10.09 -4.38 8.13
CA ASP A 113 -11.39 -4.08 7.56
C ASP A 113 -11.45 -2.75 6.79
N LYS A 114 -10.48 -1.87 6.99
CA LYS A 114 -10.33 -0.62 6.26
C LYS A 114 -9.47 -0.73 5.00
N VAL A 115 -8.79 -1.86 4.80
CA VAL A 115 -8.00 -2.11 3.60
C VAL A 115 -8.93 -2.43 2.43
N PRO A 116 -8.91 -1.68 1.31
CA PRO A 116 -9.78 -1.92 0.16
C PRO A 116 -9.24 -3.07 -0.71
N VAL A 117 -9.30 -4.29 -0.17
CA VAL A 117 -8.75 -5.49 -0.82
C VAL A 117 -9.35 -5.68 -2.21
N LEU A 118 -8.51 -5.56 -3.25
CA LEU A 118 -8.96 -5.71 -4.63
C LEU A 118 -9.34 -7.16 -4.95
N PRO A 119 -10.30 -7.38 -5.88
CA PRO A 119 -10.78 -8.70 -6.29
C PRO A 119 -9.70 -9.70 -6.65
N ILE A 120 -8.62 -9.25 -7.27
CA ILE A 120 -7.51 -10.12 -7.69
C ILE A 120 -6.80 -10.78 -6.49
N PHE A 121 -6.71 -10.09 -5.35
CA PHE A 121 -6.07 -10.66 -4.16
C PHE A 121 -6.93 -11.76 -3.53
N LYS A 122 -8.26 -11.62 -3.57
CA LYS A 122 -9.19 -12.68 -3.17
C LYS A 122 -9.07 -13.91 -4.08
N ALA A 123 -8.90 -13.69 -5.38
CA ALA A 123 -8.66 -14.78 -6.34
C ALA A 123 -7.31 -15.47 -6.04
N LEU A 124 -6.24 -14.71 -5.83
CA LEU A 124 -4.92 -15.27 -5.52
C LEU A 124 -4.92 -16.08 -4.23
N GLU A 125 -5.55 -15.59 -3.16
CA GLU A 125 -5.70 -16.29 -1.90
C GLU A 125 -6.43 -17.63 -2.10
N LYS A 126 -7.57 -17.60 -2.78
CA LYS A 126 -8.42 -18.76 -3.03
C LYS A 126 -7.77 -19.81 -3.93
N TYR A 127 -7.31 -19.40 -5.12
CA TYR A 127 -6.76 -20.34 -6.12
C TYR A 127 -5.33 -20.76 -5.82
N GLY A 128 -4.59 -19.96 -5.04
CA GLY A 128 -3.26 -20.28 -4.54
C GLY A 128 -3.24 -21.06 -3.24
N GLU A 129 -4.41 -21.24 -2.59
CA GLU A 129 -4.53 -21.82 -1.25
C GLU A 129 -3.57 -21.14 -0.25
N LEU A 130 -3.43 -19.80 -0.39
CA LEU A 130 -2.49 -19.01 0.40
C LEU A 130 -3.10 -18.69 1.76
N LYS A 131 -2.25 -18.59 2.77
CA LYS A 131 -2.70 -18.11 4.08
C LYS A 131 -2.95 -16.62 4.03
N HIS A 132 -3.97 -16.19 4.74
CA HIS A 132 -4.38 -14.79 4.77
C HIS A 132 -3.24 -13.84 5.18
N ASP A 133 -2.51 -14.17 6.24
CA ASP A 133 -1.39 -13.36 6.73
C ASP A 133 -0.26 -13.26 5.68
N GLU A 134 0.01 -14.34 4.94
CA GLU A 134 1.03 -14.35 3.87
C GLU A 134 0.69 -13.38 2.74
N MET A 135 -0.59 -13.07 2.52
CA MET A 135 -1.01 -12.10 1.51
C MET A 135 -0.47 -10.69 1.80
N PHE A 136 -0.47 -10.26 3.06
CA PHE A 136 0.08 -8.97 3.49
C PHE A 136 1.62 -8.92 3.51
N GLU A 137 2.27 -10.07 3.51
CA GLU A 137 3.73 -10.17 3.37
C GLU A 137 4.19 -10.11 1.91
N ILE A 138 3.31 -10.46 0.96
CA ILE A 138 3.68 -10.58 -0.46
C ILE A 138 3.14 -9.43 -1.29
N PHE A 139 1.87 -9.04 -1.06
CA PHE A 139 1.10 -8.17 -1.93
C PHE A 139 0.75 -6.82 -1.28
N ASN A 140 0.35 -5.88 -2.13
CA ASN A 140 -0.10 -4.56 -1.70
C ASN A 140 -1.56 -4.53 -1.21
N MET A 141 -2.32 -5.60 -1.35
CA MET A 141 -3.72 -5.78 -0.90
C MET A 141 -4.70 -4.69 -1.34
N GLY A 142 -4.34 -3.88 -2.33
CA GLY A 142 -5.16 -2.76 -2.80
C GLY A 142 -4.63 -1.37 -2.40
N ILE A 143 -3.57 -1.32 -1.59
CA ILE A 143 -2.88 -0.07 -1.20
C ILE A 143 -1.48 -0.06 -1.78
N GLY A 144 -1.23 0.82 -2.75
CA GLY A 144 0.09 0.90 -3.38
C GLY A 144 1.03 1.93 -2.75
N LEU A 145 0.49 2.93 -2.05
CA LEU A 145 1.28 3.92 -1.31
C LEU A 145 0.64 4.18 0.05
N MET A 146 1.46 4.26 1.09
CA MET A 146 1.03 4.58 2.45
C MET A 146 1.71 5.85 2.94
N LEU A 147 0.98 6.69 3.65
CA LEU A 147 1.43 7.99 4.16
C LEU A 147 1.25 8.01 5.68
N ALA A 148 2.22 8.54 6.40
CA ALA A 148 2.07 8.92 7.80
C ALA A 148 1.80 10.44 7.88
N VAL A 149 0.69 10.83 8.48
CA VAL A 149 0.17 12.20 8.49
C VAL A 149 -0.26 12.60 9.89
N SER A 150 0.13 13.79 10.33
CA SER A 150 -0.34 14.34 11.62
C SER A 150 -1.87 14.47 11.62
N PRO A 151 -2.56 14.16 12.72
CA PRO A 151 -4.03 14.14 12.77
C PRO A 151 -4.71 15.44 12.31
N ASP A 152 -4.10 16.59 12.61
CA ASP A 152 -4.60 17.91 12.22
C ASP A 152 -4.50 18.20 10.71
N LYS A 153 -3.72 17.42 9.96
CA LYS A 153 -3.51 17.58 8.51
C LYS A 153 -4.31 16.58 7.66
N VAL A 154 -4.94 15.58 8.25
CA VAL A 154 -5.62 14.48 7.55
C VAL A 154 -6.68 15.00 6.58
N GLU A 155 -7.55 15.89 7.02
CA GLU A 155 -8.62 16.43 6.16
C GLU A 155 -8.05 17.22 4.99
N ARG A 156 -6.97 18.01 5.23
CA ARG A 156 -6.30 18.75 4.16
C ARG A 156 -5.67 17.82 3.13
N VAL A 157 -5.10 16.69 3.56
CA VAL A 157 -4.58 15.67 2.64
C VAL A 157 -5.71 15.13 1.78
N LYS A 158 -6.85 14.74 2.38
CA LYS A 158 -8.01 14.20 1.64
C LYS A 158 -8.56 15.17 0.61
N GLU A 159 -8.62 16.47 0.93
CA GLU A 159 -9.10 17.51 0.01
C GLU A 159 -8.26 17.63 -1.28
N LEU A 160 -7.01 17.17 -1.28
CA LEU A 160 -6.12 17.22 -2.45
C LEU A 160 -6.31 16.04 -3.41
N PHE A 161 -7.21 15.11 -3.08
CA PHE A 161 -7.51 13.95 -3.92
C PHE A 161 -8.97 13.96 -4.37
N ASP A 162 -9.17 13.70 -5.67
CA ASP A 162 -10.51 13.47 -6.25
C ASP A 162 -10.98 12.01 -6.01
N GLU A 163 -10.14 11.17 -5.48
CA GLU A 163 -10.37 9.75 -5.23
C GLU A 163 -10.28 9.42 -3.73
N PRO A 164 -10.83 8.27 -3.29
CA PRO A 164 -10.78 7.89 -1.89
C PRO A 164 -9.35 7.79 -1.35
N VAL A 165 -9.12 8.41 -0.19
CA VAL A 165 -7.95 8.22 0.66
C VAL A 165 -8.42 7.43 1.88
N TYR A 166 -7.81 6.27 2.11
CA TYR A 166 -8.23 5.33 3.14
C TYR A 166 -7.48 5.58 4.44
N GLU A 167 -8.22 5.82 5.53
CA GLU A 167 -7.63 5.82 6.87
C GLU A 167 -7.47 4.39 7.34
N LEU A 168 -6.24 3.87 7.29
CA LEU A 168 -5.95 2.48 7.56
C LEU A 168 -5.64 2.18 9.02
N GLY A 169 -5.28 3.20 9.80
CA GLY A 169 -4.85 3.02 11.18
C GLY A 169 -3.94 4.15 11.66
N ARG A 170 -2.99 3.82 12.51
CA ARG A 170 -2.12 4.85 13.14
C ARG A 170 -0.72 4.34 13.45
N ILE A 171 0.20 5.27 13.67
CA ILE A 171 1.51 5.00 14.25
C ILE A 171 1.39 4.93 15.79
N VAL A 172 1.98 3.92 16.37
CA VAL A 172 1.99 3.64 17.81
C VAL A 172 3.42 3.38 18.28
N LYS A 173 3.63 3.37 19.60
CA LYS A 173 4.89 2.84 20.14
C LYS A 173 5.00 1.35 19.86
N LYS A 174 6.17 0.95 19.42
CA LYS A 174 6.46 -0.45 19.13
C LYS A 174 6.45 -1.27 20.42
N ALA A 175 5.67 -2.36 20.41
CA ALA A 175 5.76 -3.42 21.41
C ALA A 175 6.68 -4.53 20.85
N ASP A 176 6.13 -5.47 20.10
CA ASP A 176 6.87 -6.62 19.58
C ASP A 176 7.15 -6.50 18.07
N ALA A 177 6.14 -6.19 17.28
CA ALA A 177 6.23 -6.12 15.81
C ALA A 177 6.20 -4.68 15.32
N SER A 178 6.84 -4.42 14.17
CA SER A 178 6.83 -3.10 13.52
C SER A 178 5.53 -2.84 12.74
N VAL A 179 4.79 -3.90 12.37
CA VAL A 179 3.45 -3.81 11.75
C VAL A 179 2.54 -4.80 12.45
N VAL A 180 1.37 -4.33 12.86
CA VAL A 180 0.31 -5.13 13.47
C VAL A 180 -0.96 -4.91 12.65
N ILE A 181 -1.52 -5.97 12.10
CA ILE A 181 -2.79 -5.98 11.37
C ILE A 181 -3.85 -6.56 12.31
N LYS A 182 -4.96 -5.86 12.50
CA LYS A 182 -6.05 -6.23 13.44
C LYS A 182 -7.37 -6.38 12.73
#